data_2edaa281f13c03ba64dbc9f6919ed2a0
#
_entry.id   2edaa281f13c03ba64dbc9f6919ed2a0
#
_cell.length_a   1.000
_cell.length_b   1.000
_cell.length_c   1.000
_cell.angle_alpha   90.00
_cell.angle_beta   90.00
_cell.angle_gamma   90.00
#
_symmetry.space_group_name_H-M   'P 1'
#
loop_
_entity.id
_entity.type
_entity.pdbx_description
1 polymer ?
#
loop_
_entity_poly.entity_id
_entity_poly.type
_entity_poly.pdbx_seq_one_letter_code
_entity_poly.pdbx_strand_id
1 'polypeptide(L)'
;MKIKKTKGKKRAGNEKKGSKKVYASTFELIPFKRVEDGRIVTEDDEFVRFLQIETKNVNGLSEDEQYQVMHKLEVLMRIYEHDFSWLTLNFPPNVETNLAHWRKKVFDARSAKDGARAKTALEQLSKILWAEANLKNLEFYFLVFGINEQDIKSKEDLIKRLCGLILGGYAIDEEKIEKILYKISNMNSVI
;
A
#
# COMPACT_ATOMS: atom_id res chain seq x y z
N MET A 1 7.04 76.87 39.86
CA MET A 1 6.22 75.65 39.91
C MET A 1 6.48 74.90 38.60
N LYS A 2 7.35 73.83 38.67
CA LYS A 2 7.81 73.07 37.45
C LYS A 2 7.06 71.75 37.39
N ILE A 3 6.26 71.54 36.36
CA ILE A 3 5.51 70.33 36.13
C ILE A 3 6.44 69.33 35.42
N LYS A 4 6.71 68.20 36.05
CA LYS A 4 7.48 67.08 35.46
C LYS A 4 6.57 66.28 34.57
N LYS A 5 6.92 66.19 33.26
CA LYS A 5 6.30 65.28 32.31
C LYS A 5 6.83 63.86 32.53
N THR A 6 5.98 62.96 32.92
CA THR A 6 6.24 61.53 32.99
C THR A 6 6.22 60.90 31.60
N LYS A 7 7.34 60.35 31.17
CA LYS A 7 7.43 59.57 29.92
C LYS A 7 6.78 58.19 30.12
N GLY A 8 5.68 57.96 29.42
CA GLY A 8 5.08 56.64 29.33
C GLY A 8 5.99 55.63 28.58
N LYS A 9 6.36 54.57 29.28
CA LYS A 9 7.05 53.42 28.72
C LYS A 9 6.08 52.65 27.83
N LYS A 10 6.29 52.68 26.47
CA LYS A 10 5.67 51.76 25.55
C LYS A 10 6.17 50.33 25.87
N ARG A 11 5.30 49.48 26.36
CA ARG A 11 5.52 48.02 26.42
C ARG A 11 5.47 47.51 24.97
N ALA A 12 6.61 47.11 24.44
CA ALA A 12 6.70 46.31 23.23
C ALA A 12 6.12 44.94 23.54
N GLY A 13 4.92 44.67 23.02
CA GLY A 13 4.33 43.34 23.01
C GLY A 13 5.15 42.44 22.11
N ASN A 14 5.91 41.54 22.72
CA ASN A 14 6.61 40.48 22.01
C ASN A 14 5.57 39.42 21.67
N GLU A 15 4.89 39.59 20.55
CA GLU A 15 4.12 38.51 19.92
C GLU A 15 5.10 37.40 19.53
N LYS A 16 5.24 36.41 20.40
CA LYS A 16 5.82 35.13 20.03
C LYS A 16 4.94 34.55 18.88
N LYS A 17 5.39 34.74 17.63
CA LYS A 17 4.92 33.95 16.52
C LYS A 17 5.10 32.49 16.93
N GLY A 18 4.00 31.83 17.31
CA GLY A 18 3.98 30.40 17.53
C GLY A 18 4.48 29.74 16.25
N SER A 19 5.67 29.16 16.31
CA SER A 19 6.12 28.27 15.25
C SER A 19 5.04 27.20 15.13
N LYS A 20 4.32 27.16 14.02
CA LYS A 20 3.48 26.02 13.69
C LYS A 20 4.42 24.82 13.77
N LYS A 21 4.22 23.95 14.77
CA LYS A 21 4.87 22.65 14.80
C LYS A 21 4.49 22.00 13.47
N VAL A 22 5.44 21.88 12.58
CA VAL A 22 5.33 21.01 11.42
C VAL A 22 5.22 19.63 12.04
N TYR A 23 4.05 19.00 11.93
CA TYR A 23 3.91 17.62 12.32
C TYR A 23 4.90 16.80 11.48
N ALA A 24 5.47 15.76 12.09
CA ALA A 24 6.44 14.87 11.50
C ALA A 24 6.14 14.60 10.03
N SER A 25 7.13 14.68 9.17
CA SER A 25 6.95 14.32 7.77
C SER A 25 6.62 12.82 7.69
N THR A 26 5.99 12.37 6.62
CA THR A 26 5.69 10.94 6.42
C THR A 26 6.96 10.08 6.46
N PHE A 27 8.11 10.67 6.13
CA PHE A 27 9.44 10.05 6.25
C PHE A 27 9.85 9.76 7.69
N GLU A 28 9.37 10.53 8.67
CA GLU A 28 9.62 10.24 10.10
C GLU A 28 8.77 9.08 10.62
N LEU A 29 7.64 8.78 9.94
CA LEU A 29 6.78 7.63 10.25
C LEU A 29 7.30 6.34 9.62
N ILE A 30 7.96 6.42 8.47
CA ILE A 30 8.56 5.29 7.76
C ILE A 30 9.94 5.73 7.28
N PRO A 31 10.96 5.63 8.14
CA PRO A 31 12.31 6.07 7.83
C PRO A 31 12.97 5.07 6.86
N PHE A 32 12.68 5.17 5.56
CA PHE A 32 13.31 4.33 4.56
C PHE A 32 14.45 5.06 3.83
N LYS A 33 15.55 4.35 3.61
CA LYS A 33 16.75 4.84 2.94
C LYS A 33 16.77 4.44 1.46
N ARG A 34 16.45 3.19 1.17
CA ARG A 34 16.39 2.63 -0.19
C ARG A 34 15.55 1.36 -0.24
N VAL A 35 15.17 1.00 -1.46
CA VAL A 35 14.61 -0.33 -1.76
C VAL A 35 15.70 -1.14 -2.44
N GLU A 36 15.90 -2.39 -2.01
CA GLU A 36 16.94 -3.27 -2.52
C GLU A 36 16.48 -4.73 -2.41
N ASP A 37 16.54 -5.48 -3.49
CA ASP A 37 16.10 -6.89 -3.58
C ASP A 37 14.66 -7.12 -3.05
N GLY A 38 13.76 -6.18 -3.32
CA GLY A 38 12.37 -6.24 -2.84
C GLY A 38 12.22 -6.07 -1.33
N ARG A 39 13.18 -5.45 -0.67
CA ARG A 39 13.21 -5.09 0.75
C ARG A 39 13.40 -3.59 0.90
N ILE A 40 12.88 -3.04 1.96
CA ILE A 40 13.18 -1.67 2.38
C ILE A 40 14.33 -1.72 3.36
N VAL A 41 15.36 -0.91 3.12
CA VAL A 41 16.42 -0.63 4.09
C VAL A 41 16.07 0.68 4.78
N THR A 42 15.99 0.66 6.10
CA THR A 42 15.70 1.84 6.93
C THR A 42 16.94 2.72 7.12
N GLU A 43 16.76 3.90 7.70
CA GLU A 43 17.88 4.79 8.04
C GLU A 43 18.84 4.18 9.06
N ASP A 44 18.33 3.30 9.94
CA ASP A 44 19.11 2.57 10.93
C ASP A 44 19.73 1.27 10.37
N ASP A 45 19.74 1.09 9.04
CA ASP A 45 20.21 -0.09 8.32
C ASP A 45 19.50 -1.40 8.72
N GLU A 46 18.28 -1.31 9.25
CA GLU A 46 17.37 -2.43 9.45
C GLU A 46 16.58 -2.73 8.16
N PHE A 47 15.95 -3.89 8.10
CA PHE A 47 15.24 -4.37 6.92
C PHE A 47 13.75 -4.51 7.19
N VAL A 48 12.92 -4.09 6.22
CA VAL A 48 11.48 -4.34 6.21
C VAL A 48 11.10 -5.08 4.93
N ARG A 49 10.37 -6.17 5.07
CA ARG A 49 9.83 -6.95 3.96
C ARG A 49 8.32 -6.89 3.95
N PHE A 50 7.76 -6.60 2.79
CA PHE A 50 6.32 -6.73 2.56
C PHE A 50 6.00 -8.09 1.96
N LEU A 51 5.05 -8.79 2.57
CA LEU A 51 4.46 -10.00 2.03
C LEU A 51 2.98 -9.75 1.78
N GLN A 52 2.54 -9.89 0.55
CA GLN A 52 1.13 -9.74 0.21
C GLN A 52 0.37 -11.00 0.63
N ILE A 53 -0.71 -10.81 1.38
CA ILE A 53 -1.62 -11.88 1.79
C ILE A 53 -2.76 -11.97 0.79
N GLU A 54 -3.10 -13.18 0.36
CA GLU A 54 -4.21 -13.39 -0.57
C GLU A 54 -5.55 -13.09 0.11
N THR A 55 -6.32 -12.23 -0.51
CA THR A 55 -7.66 -11.87 -0.04
C THR A 55 -8.66 -12.93 -0.49
N LYS A 56 -9.36 -13.54 0.47
CA LYS A 56 -10.44 -14.51 0.18
C LYS A 56 -11.79 -13.94 0.60
N ASN A 57 -12.80 -14.18 -0.23
CA ASN A 57 -14.18 -13.89 0.13
C ASN A 57 -14.69 -14.98 1.08
N VAL A 58 -14.55 -14.75 2.37
CA VAL A 58 -14.93 -15.70 3.42
C VAL A 58 -16.39 -16.16 3.31
N ASN A 59 -17.29 -15.26 2.91
CA ASN A 59 -18.72 -15.58 2.73
C ASN A 59 -19.00 -16.53 1.55
N GLY A 60 -18.06 -16.67 0.62
CA GLY A 60 -18.17 -17.59 -0.50
C GLY A 60 -17.51 -18.95 -0.27
N LEU A 61 -16.87 -19.14 0.88
CA LEU A 61 -16.24 -20.41 1.25
C LEU A 61 -17.22 -21.33 2.00
N SER A 62 -17.04 -22.63 1.84
CA SER A 62 -17.72 -23.63 2.69
C SER A 62 -17.29 -23.49 4.16
N GLU A 63 -18.05 -24.05 5.08
CA GLU A 63 -17.73 -24.02 6.51
C GLU A 63 -16.35 -24.64 6.80
N ASP A 64 -16.00 -25.74 6.13
CA ASP A 64 -14.70 -26.39 6.27
C ASP A 64 -13.55 -25.50 5.77
N GLU A 65 -13.73 -24.83 4.65
CA GLU A 65 -12.73 -23.90 4.12
C GLU A 65 -12.56 -22.66 5.01
N GLN A 66 -13.67 -22.13 5.55
CA GLN A 66 -13.62 -21.04 6.54
C GLN A 66 -12.84 -21.47 7.78
N TYR A 67 -13.14 -22.65 8.30
CA TYR A 67 -12.41 -23.21 9.45
C TYR A 67 -10.92 -23.37 9.15
N GLN A 68 -10.55 -23.89 7.99
CA GLN A 68 -9.15 -24.03 7.58
C GLN A 68 -8.41 -22.69 7.52
N VAL A 69 -9.04 -21.65 6.95
CA VAL A 69 -8.45 -20.30 6.89
C VAL A 69 -8.25 -19.72 8.29
N MET A 70 -9.27 -19.82 9.15
CA MET A 70 -9.21 -19.32 10.53
C MET A 70 -8.15 -20.08 11.35
N HIS A 71 -8.14 -21.42 11.26
CA HIS A 71 -7.15 -22.23 11.95
C HIS A 71 -5.73 -21.95 11.48
N LYS A 72 -5.53 -21.72 10.18
CA LYS A 72 -4.22 -21.39 9.64
C LYS A 72 -3.73 -20.02 10.13
N LEU A 73 -4.63 -19.04 10.23
CA LEU A 73 -4.32 -17.73 10.81
C LEU A 73 -3.99 -17.84 12.30
N GLU A 74 -4.74 -18.63 13.06
CA GLU A 74 -4.45 -18.91 14.47
C GLU A 74 -3.05 -19.51 14.66
N VAL A 75 -2.71 -20.54 13.84
CA VAL A 75 -1.39 -21.17 13.87
C VAL A 75 -0.28 -20.17 13.54
N LEU A 76 -0.50 -19.31 12.53
CA LEU A 76 0.44 -18.23 12.19
C LEU A 76 0.68 -17.32 13.39
N MET A 77 -0.40 -16.81 14.01
CA MET A 77 -0.30 -15.88 15.14
C MET A 77 0.32 -16.52 16.39
N ARG A 78 0.14 -17.84 16.59
CA ARG A 78 0.68 -18.56 17.75
C ARG A 78 2.16 -18.91 17.60
N ILE A 79 2.61 -19.20 16.36
CA ILE A 79 3.98 -19.69 16.12
C ILE A 79 4.94 -18.55 15.76
N TYR A 80 4.43 -17.49 15.12
CA TYR A 80 5.27 -16.37 14.75
C TYR A 80 5.48 -15.45 15.95
N GLU A 81 6.61 -15.59 16.62
CA GLU A 81 6.94 -14.88 17.88
C GLU A 81 7.68 -13.54 17.66
N HIS A 82 7.90 -13.15 16.39
CA HIS A 82 8.60 -11.91 16.06
C HIS A 82 7.64 -10.76 15.83
N ASP A 83 8.18 -9.55 15.90
CA ASP A 83 7.44 -8.34 15.59
C ASP A 83 6.96 -8.33 14.14
N PHE A 84 5.72 -7.95 13.95
CA PHE A 84 5.11 -7.76 12.64
C PHE A 84 4.06 -6.65 12.67
N SER A 85 3.70 -6.18 11.50
CA SER A 85 2.61 -5.23 11.35
C SER A 85 1.71 -5.60 10.18
N TRP A 86 0.43 -5.22 10.27
CA TRP A 86 -0.51 -5.33 9.17
C TRP A 86 -0.66 -3.98 8.48
N LEU A 87 -0.58 -4.00 7.17
CA LEU A 87 -0.87 -2.84 6.33
C LEU A 87 -1.99 -3.20 5.37
N THR A 88 -3.01 -2.37 5.34
CA THR A 88 -4.15 -2.53 4.44
C THR A 88 -4.26 -1.29 3.56
N LEU A 89 -4.22 -1.48 2.25
CA LEU A 89 -4.28 -0.39 1.28
C LEU A 89 -5.28 -0.68 0.18
N ASN A 90 -5.86 0.39 -0.36
CA ASN A 90 -6.72 0.34 -1.54
C ASN A 90 -5.90 0.66 -2.79
N PHE A 91 -5.90 -0.27 -3.74
CA PHE A 91 -5.30 -0.09 -5.06
C PHE A 91 -6.37 -0.19 -6.16
N PRO A 92 -6.19 0.47 -7.32
CA PRO A 92 -7.03 0.21 -8.48
C PRO A 92 -6.85 -1.26 -8.91
N PRO A 93 -7.88 -1.89 -9.50
CA PRO A 93 -7.75 -3.24 -10.01
C PRO A 93 -6.73 -3.28 -11.16
N ASN A 94 -5.93 -4.33 -11.22
CA ASN A 94 -5.05 -4.55 -12.37
C ASN A 94 -5.89 -4.99 -13.57
N VAL A 95 -6.08 -4.11 -14.52
CA VAL A 95 -6.87 -4.33 -15.73
C VAL A 95 -6.02 -4.36 -17.00
N GLU A 96 -4.71 -4.28 -16.92
CA GLU A 96 -3.80 -4.16 -18.08
C GLU A 96 -4.02 -5.26 -19.13
N THR A 97 -4.07 -6.52 -18.70
CA THR A 97 -4.30 -7.65 -19.60
C THR A 97 -5.65 -7.54 -20.33
N ASN A 98 -6.68 -7.13 -19.60
CA ASN A 98 -8.03 -6.93 -20.15
C ASN A 98 -8.05 -5.74 -21.11
N LEU A 99 -7.39 -4.63 -20.76
CA LEU A 99 -7.26 -3.47 -21.63
C LEU A 99 -6.52 -3.82 -22.92
N ALA A 100 -5.40 -4.53 -22.84
CA ALA A 100 -4.64 -4.97 -24.02
C ALA A 100 -5.50 -5.86 -24.92
N HIS A 101 -6.24 -6.83 -24.35
CA HIS A 101 -7.14 -7.71 -25.07
C HIS A 101 -8.22 -6.91 -25.83
N TRP A 102 -8.93 -6.02 -25.15
CA TRP A 102 -10.03 -5.29 -25.79
C TRP A 102 -9.54 -4.21 -26.76
N ARG A 103 -8.39 -3.59 -26.52
CA ARG A 103 -7.74 -2.69 -27.50
C ARG A 103 -7.42 -3.44 -28.79
N LYS A 104 -6.89 -4.67 -28.70
CA LYS A 104 -6.65 -5.52 -29.85
C LYS A 104 -7.97 -5.87 -30.57
N LYS A 105 -9.04 -6.23 -29.86
CA LYS A 105 -10.36 -6.50 -30.44
C LYS A 105 -10.93 -5.29 -31.21
N VAL A 106 -10.77 -4.07 -30.68
CA VAL A 106 -11.17 -2.84 -31.36
C VAL A 106 -10.37 -2.66 -32.66
N PHE A 107 -9.05 -2.86 -32.60
CA PHE A 107 -8.17 -2.76 -33.75
C PHE A 107 -8.55 -3.77 -34.87
N ASP A 108 -8.72 -5.04 -34.51
CA ASP A 108 -9.06 -6.12 -35.43
C ASP A 108 -10.42 -5.86 -36.11
N ALA A 109 -11.44 -5.46 -35.35
CA ALA A 109 -12.76 -5.14 -35.87
C ALA A 109 -12.75 -3.93 -36.80
N ARG A 110 -11.99 -2.88 -36.52
CA ARG A 110 -11.82 -1.72 -37.41
C ARG A 110 -11.11 -2.10 -38.69
N SER A 111 -10.07 -2.92 -38.62
CA SER A 111 -9.33 -3.42 -39.80
C SER A 111 -10.21 -4.25 -40.68
N ALA A 112 -11.11 -5.03 -40.11
CA ALA A 112 -12.12 -5.83 -40.85
C ALA A 112 -13.33 -5.01 -41.31
N LYS A 113 -13.39 -3.72 -41.03
CA LYS A 113 -14.52 -2.79 -41.28
C LYS A 113 -15.84 -3.29 -40.66
N ASP A 114 -15.79 -4.07 -39.61
CA ASP A 114 -16.96 -4.57 -38.86
C ASP A 114 -17.36 -3.56 -37.78
N GLY A 115 -18.26 -2.66 -38.13
CA GLY A 115 -18.71 -1.59 -37.22
C GLY A 115 -19.43 -2.10 -35.98
N ALA A 116 -20.19 -3.22 -36.10
CA ALA A 116 -20.93 -3.79 -34.98
C ALA A 116 -19.96 -4.36 -33.92
N ARG A 117 -18.99 -5.16 -34.36
CA ARG A 117 -17.93 -5.67 -33.47
C ARG A 117 -17.08 -4.56 -32.86
N ALA A 118 -16.73 -3.55 -33.65
CA ALA A 118 -15.96 -2.42 -33.15
C ALA A 118 -16.72 -1.67 -32.04
N LYS A 119 -18.03 -1.44 -32.19
CA LYS A 119 -18.89 -0.81 -31.19
C LYS A 119 -18.92 -1.62 -29.89
N THR A 120 -19.20 -2.94 -29.98
CA THR A 120 -19.22 -3.82 -28.79
C THR A 120 -17.87 -3.83 -28.07
N ALA A 121 -16.76 -3.90 -28.81
CA ALA A 121 -15.42 -3.89 -28.23
C ALA A 121 -15.10 -2.56 -27.52
N LEU A 122 -15.53 -1.43 -28.07
CA LEU A 122 -15.41 -0.11 -27.43
C LEU A 122 -16.24 0.01 -26.16
N GLU A 123 -17.46 -0.52 -26.15
CA GLU A 123 -18.31 -0.56 -24.95
C GLU A 123 -17.66 -1.35 -23.82
N GLN A 124 -17.05 -2.51 -24.13
CA GLN A 124 -16.32 -3.30 -23.12
C GLN A 124 -15.06 -2.55 -22.62
N LEU A 125 -14.30 -1.95 -23.54
CA LEU A 125 -13.14 -1.14 -23.19
C LEU A 125 -13.52 0.00 -22.24
N SER A 126 -14.63 0.70 -22.52
CA SER A 126 -15.14 1.78 -21.67
C SER A 126 -15.53 1.28 -20.27
N LYS A 127 -16.14 0.09 -20.16
CA LYS A 127 -16.47 -0.51 -18.86
C LYS A 127 -15.22 -0.85 -18.04
N ILE A 128 -14.17 -1.34 -18.69
CA ILE A 128 -12.90 -1.67 -18.01
C ILE A 128 -12.21 -0.39 -17.53
N LEU A 129 -12.15 0.64 -18.36
CA LEU A 129 -11.60 1.95 -17.95
C LEU A 129 -12.39 2.58 -16.80
N TRP A 130 -13.72 2.44 -16.83
CA TRP A 130 -14.55 2.88 -15.71
C TRP A 130 -14.24 2.10 -14.43
N ALA A 131 -14.07 0.77 -14.53
CA ALA A 131 -13.74 -0.08 -13.39
C ALA A 131 -12.37 0.30 -12.79
N GLU A 132 -11.36 0.52 -13.61
CA GLU A 132 -10.04 0.99 -13.20
C GLU A 132 -10.11 2.32 -12.43
N ALA A 133 -10.90 3.26 -12.92
CA ALA A 133 -11.03 4.58 -12.31
C ALA A 133 -11.88 4.61 -11.03
N ASN A 134 -12.87 3.71 -10.89
CA ASN A 134 -13.89 3.80 -9.84
C ASN A 134 -13.85 2.65 -8.83
N LEU A 135 -13.31 1.49 -9.19
CA LEU A 135 -13.19 0.36 -8.28
C LEU A 135 -11.85 0.39 -7.55
N LYS A 136 -11.84 -0.16 -6.36
CA LYS A 136 -10.63 -0.30 -5.55
C LYS A 136 -10.61 -1.69 -4.94
N ASN A 137 -9.47 -2.34 -5.06
CA ASN A 137 -9.19 -3.60 -4.40
C ASN A 137 -8.51 -3.32 -3.07
N LEU A 138 -9.02 -3.93 -2.02
CA LEU A 138 -8.39 -3.91 -0.72
C LEU A 138 -7.30 -4.99 -0.71
N GLU A 139 -6.07 -4.56 -0.52
CA GLU A 139 -4.91 -5.44 -0.47
C GLU A 139 -4.32 -5.43 0.94
N PHE A 140 -3.91 -6.60 1.40
CA PHE A 140 -3.36 -6.81 2.74
C PHE A 140 -1.90 -7.21 2.65
N TYR A 141 -1.08 -6.58 3.47
CA TYR A 141 0.35 -6.82 3.54
C TYR A 141 0.76 -7.12 4.96
N PHE A 142 1.63 -8.09 5.09
CA PHE A 142 2.31 -8.43 6.34
C PHE A 142 3.70 -7.82 6.29
N LEU A 143 4.01 -6.95 7.23
CA LEU A 143 5.31 -6.31 7.35
C LEU A 143 6.15 -7.09 8.33
N VAL A 144 7.31 -7.52 7.89
CA VAL A 144 8.29 -8.28 8.65
C VAL A 144 9.51 -7.40 8.87
N PHE A 145 10.03 -7.39 10.07
CA PHE A 145 11.17 -6.58 10.47
C PHE A 145 12.38 -7.47 10.76
N GLY A 146 13.56 -7.05 10.28
CA GLY A 146 14.81 -7.79 10.48
C GLY A 146 15.98 -6.86 10.69
N ILE A 147 16.91 -7.28 11.56
CA ILE A 147 18.11 -6.51 11.90
C ILE A 147 19.26 -6.70 10.89
N ASN A 148 19.18 -7.72 10.05
CA ASN A 148 20.15 -8.01 8.98
C ASN A 148 19.48 -8.88 7.90
N GLU A 149 20.19 -9.08 6.77
CA GLU A 149 19.68 -9.84 5.63
C GLU A 149 19.32 -11.29 5.96
N GLN A 150 20.12 -11.96 6.78
CA GLN A 150 19.89 -13.35 7.14
C GLN A 150 18.66 -13.49 8.06
N ASP A 151 18.49 -12.56 8.99
CA ASP A 151 17.36 -12.52 9.91
C ASP A 151 16.05 -12.27 9.15
N ILE A 152 16.00 -11.23 8.30
CA ILE A 152 14.79 -10.92 7.53
C ILE A 152 14.40 -12.07 6.59
N LYS A 153 15.38 -12.73 5.96
CA LYS A 153 15.15 -13.89 5.09
C LYS A 153 14.58 -15.07 5.88
N SER A 154 15.13 -15.36 7.04
CA SER A 154 14.65 -16.44 7.90
C SER A 154 13.21 -16.22 8.36
N LYS A 155 12.88 -15.00 8.73
CA LYS A 155 11.52 -14.59 9.14
C LYS A 155 10.53 -14.63 7.96
N GLU A 156 10.97 -14.17 6.78
CA GLU A 156 10.18 -14.26 5.53
C GLU A 156 9.85 -15.73 5.20
N ASP A 157 10.85 -16.61 5.23
CA ASP A 157 10.68 -18.03 4.95
C ASP A 157 9.78 -18.72 5.99
N LEU A 158 9.86 -18.32 7.25
CA LEU A 158 8.98 -18.81 8.30
C LEU A 158 7.52 -18.40 8.02
N ILE A 159 7.25 -17.14 7.73
CA ILE A 159 5.89 -16.68 7.40
C ILE A 159 5.35 -17.37 6.17
N LYS A 160 6.13 -17.49 5.09
CA LYS A 160 5.71 -18.18 3.87
C LYS A 160 5.31 -19.63 4.15
N ARG A 161 6.05 -20.33 4.99
CA ARG A 161 5.71 -21.71 5.42
C ARG A 161 4.43 -21.73 6.25
N LEU A 162 4.29 -20.80 7.19
CA LEU A 162 3.12 -20.72 8.06
C LEU A 162 1.86 -20.34 7.28
N CYS A 163 1.92 -19.40 6.35
CA CYS A 163 0.81 -19.02 5.49
C CYS A 163 0.40 -20.18 4.55
N GLY A 164 1.39 -20.84 3.94
CA GLY A 164 1.16 -21.90 2.97
C GLY A 164 0.25 -21.45 1.81
N LEU A 165 -0.44 -22.40 1.19
CA LEU A 165 -1.36 -22.12 0.07
C LEU A 165 -2.70 -21.52 0.55
N ILE A 166 -3.03 -21.65 1.82
CA ILE A 166 -4.34 -21.24 2.36
C ILE A 166 -4.42 -19.73 2.55
N LEU A 167 -3.39 -19.11 3.14
CA LEU A 167 -3.35 -17.65 3.35
C LEU A 167 -2.59 -16.92 2.24
N GLY A 168 -1.81 -17.64 1.42
CA GLY A 168 -0.84 -17.03 0.54
C GLY A 168 0.28 -16.38 1.36
N GLY A 169 1.07 -15.57 0.81
CA GLY A 169 2.21 -14.93 1.49
C GLY A 169 3.27 -14.75 0.45
N TYR A 170 2.98 -13.86 -0.51
CA TYR A 170 3.82 -13.65 -1.68
C TYR A 170 4.75 -12.47 -1.45
N ALA A 171 6.00 -12.66 -1.77
CA ALA A 171 6.92 -11.53 -1.90
C ALA A 171 6.45 -10.65 -3.06
N ILE A 172 6.50 -9.35 -2.86
CA ILE A 172 6.17 -8.37 -3.88
C ILE A 172 7.45 -7.82 -4.52
N ASP A 173 7.33 -7.36 -5.75
CA ASP A 173 8.43 -6.74 -6.49
C ASP A 173 8.71 -5.30 -6.05
N GLU A 174 9.80 -4.74 -6.52
CA GLU A 174 10.22 -3.37 -6.17
C GLU A 174 9.23 -2.32 -6.66
N GLU A 175 8.67 -2.49 -7.86
CA GLU A 175 7.66 -1.56 -8.41
C GLU A 175 6.43 -1.48 -7.50
N LYS A 176 5.98 -2.61 -6.98
CA LYS A 176 4.85 -2.64 -6.04
C LYS A 176 5.21 -2.01 -4.69
N ILE A 177 6.43 -2.21 -4.21
CA ILE A 177 6.92 -1.56 -2.99
C ILE A 177 6.91 -0.03 -3.15
N GLU A 178 7.43 0.48 -4.27
CA GLU A 178 7.41 1.91 -4.56
C GLU A 178 5.98 2.48 -4.59
N LYS A 179 5.04 1.76 -5.21
CA LYS A 179 3.62 2.13 -5.21
C LYS A 179 3.02 2.15 -3.79
N ILE A 180 3.38 1.18 -2.94
CA ILE A 180 2.97 1.14 -1.54
C ILE A 180 3.52 2.35 -0.79
N LEU A 181 4.82 2.61 -0.89
CA LEU A 181 5.47 3.76 -0.24
C LEU A 181 4.87 5.08 -0.70
N TYR A 182 4.65 5.24 -2.02
CA TYR A 182 3.97 6.40 -2.56
C TYR A 182 2.55 6.56 -1.97
N LYS A 183 1.79 5.45 -1.88
CA LYS A 183 0.42 5.47 -1.34
C LYS A 183 0.37 5.83 0.15
N ILE A 184 1.30 5.30 0.94
CA ILE A 184 1.41 5.64 2.37
C ILE A 184 1.75 7.13 2.55
N SER A 185 2.68 7.64 1.73
CA SER A 185 3.09 9.04 1.75
C SER A 185 2.01 9.99 1.23
N ASN A 186 1.10 9.50 0.38
CA ASN A 186 0.07 10.27 -0.31
C ASN A 186 -1.29 9.56 -0.23
N MET A 187 -1.82 9.35 0.97
CA MET A 187 -3.01 8.52 1.21
C MET A 187 -4.25 8.88 0.38
N ASN A 188 -4.39 10.15 0.01
CA ASN A 188 -5.52 10.66 -0.78
C ASN A 188 -5.26 10.69 -2.30
N SER A 189 -4.06 10.30 -2.74
CA SER A 189 -3.75 10.26 -4.17
C SER A 189 -4.36 9.04 -4.85
N VAL A 190 -4.76 9.22 -6.10
CA VAL A 190 -5.05 8.11 -7.02
C VAL A 190 -3.70 7.71 -7.63
N ILE A 191 -3.38 6.43 -7.57
CA ILE A 191 -2.17 5.86 -8.18
C ILE A 191 -2.55 5.36 -9.57
#